data_1e2d0d71a2344a73531889b3342a7d49
#
_entry.id   1e2d0d71a2344a73531889b3342a7d49
#
_cell.length_a   1.000
_cell.length_b   1.000
_cell.length_c   1.000
_cell.angle_alpha   90.00
_cell.angle_beta   90.00
_cell.angle_gamma   90.00
#
_symmetry.space_group_name_H-M   'P 1'
#
loop_
_entity.id
_entity.type
_entity.pdbx_description
1 polymer ?
#
loop_
_entity_poly.entity_id
_entity_poly.type
_entity_poly.pdbx_seq_one_letter_code
_entity_poly.pdbx_strand_id
1 'polypeptide(L)'
;MASQPAEHERVACPNCAARLPFAVMNEHLDRCLQKTPSPEKKRPAQNEAPRSKARRTTTLPFAERMRPHSLDEYVGQDEVVRGSLRALLRKGHIPSMVLWGPPGSGKTTLARIVTHEATTPQGPPFRFVELSATTASANDVKRLVDEAVHRQSLTGQRTVLFIDEMQRFNRAQQDLFLPVLERGHITLLAATTENPSFRLQGALLSRLRVVVLSKLTEDDCLYILEQAMARVRRGHDDEFQGGAYAWIDSELLRWIARMADGDARAALQALELALVSEGHQDREHLQTSLRRTALKYDRAGDAHYDTISALHKSIRGSDPDAALYWLARMVAGGDDPLFIARRLIVCASEDCCSAEMLNLATATVS
;
A
#
# COMPACT_ATOMS: atom_id res chain seq x y z
N MET A 1 26.78 -48.01 -17.06
CA MET A 1 25.63 -48.92 -16.94
C MET A 1 24.53 -48.14 -16.23
N ALA A 2 23.63 -47.54 -16.98
CA ALA A 2 22.48 -46.80 -16.45
C ALA A 2 21.31 -47.79 -16.39
N SER A 3 20.80 -48.02 -15.19
CA SER A 3 19.66 -48.89 -14.92
C SER A 3 18.38 -48.25 -15.49
N GLN A 4 17.70 -48.97 -16.40
CA GLN A 4 16.35 -48.61 -16.85
C GLN A 4 15.37 -48.68 -15.68
N PRO A 5 14.41 -47.74 -15.54
CA PRO A 5 13.37 -47.82 -14.52
C PRO A 5 12.36 -48.92 -14.85
N ALA A 6 11.92 -49.67 -13.85
CA ALA A 6 11.02 -50.79 -13.94
C ALA A 6 9.65 -50.39 -14.55
N GLU A 7 9.16 -51.16 -15.49
CA GLU A 7 7.91 -50.98 -16.30
C GLU A 7 6.58 -51.04 -15.50
N HIS A 8 6.59 -51.04 -14.17
CA HIS A 8 5.38 -51.24 -13.34
C HIS A 8 5.03 -50.13 -12.37
N GLU A 9 5.68 -48.98 -12.43
CA GLU A 9 5.34 -47.88 -11.53
C GLU A 9 4.09 -47.14 -12.02
N ARG A 10 2.96 -47.32 -11.30
CA ARG A 10 1.69 -46.62 -11.59
C ARG A 10 1.66 -45.26 -10.94
N VAL A 11 1.60 -44.20 -11.74
CA VAL A 11 1.53 -42.81 -11.34
C VAL A 11 0.09 -42.31 -11.44
N ALA A 12 -0.33 -41.45 -10.53
CA ALA A 12 -1.66 -40.84 -10.54
C ALA A 12 -1.72 -39.63 -11.49
N CYS A 13 -2.72 -39.58 -12.36
CA CYS A 13 -2.97 -38.44 -13.23
C CYS A 13 -3.32 -37.19 -12.38
N PRO A 14 -2.66 -36.04 -12.56
CA PRO A 14 -2.93 -34.84 -11.80
C PRO A 14 -4.31 -34.21 -12.06
N ASN A 15 -4.96 -34.55 -13.20
CA ASN A 15 -6.26 -33.99 -13.57
C ASN A 15 -7.46 -34.85 -13.15
N CYS A 16 -7.37 -36.20 -13.19
CA CYS A 16 -8.49 -37.07 -12.86
C CYS A 16 -8.17 -38.15 -11.80
N ALA A 17 -6.97 -38.12 -11.21
CA ALA A 17 -6.47 -39.07 -10.19
C ALA A 17 -6.44 -40.56 -10.64
N ALA A 18 -6.63 -40.91 -11.91
CA ALA A 18 -6.50 -42.26 -12.41
C ALA A 18 -5.04 -42.73 -12.30
N ARG A 19 -4.82 -43.95 -11.76
CA ARG A 19 -3.48 -44.55 -11.64
C ARG A 19 -3.14 -45.36 -12.87
N LEU A 20 -2.18 -44.90 -13.65
CA LEU A 20 -1.77 -45.49 -14.94
C LEU A 20 -0.25 -45.74 -14.94
N PRO A 21 0.21 -46.75 -15.75
CA PRO A 21 1.65 -46.91 -15.97
C PRO A 21 2.26 -45.65 -16.56
N PHE A 22 3.47 -45.33 -16.15
CA PHE A 22 4.17 -44.08 -16.57
C PHE A 22 4.27 -43.95 -18.09
N ALA A 23 4.43 -45.07 -18.81
CA ALA A 23 4.53 -45.08 -20.27
C ALA A 23 3.28 -44.56 -21.02
N VAL A 24 2.07 -44.70 -20.43
CA VAL A 24 0.81 -44.21 -21.04
C VAL A 24 0.29 -42.92 -20.45
N MET A 25 1.04 -42.30 -19.52
CA MET A 25 0.61 -41.12 -18.81
C MET A 25 0.46 -39.90 -19.74
N ASN A 26 1.37 -39.67 -20.67
CA ASN A 26 1.32 -38.55 -21.60
C ASN A 26 0.14 -38.64 -22.55
N GLU A 27 -0.13 -39.81 -23.14
CA GLU A 27 -1.31 -40.00 -24.01
C GLU A 27 -2.63 -39.84 -23.23
N HIS A 28 -2.64 -40.27 -21.95
CA HIS A 28 -3.80 -40.08 -21.10
C HIS A 28 -4.00 -38.60 -20.75
N LEU A 29 -2.93 -37.84 -20.43
CA LEU A 29 -3.00 -36.41 -20.11
C LEU A 29 -3.57 -35.59 -21.27
N ASP A 30 -3.14 -35.85 -22.49
CA ASP A 30 -3.64 -35.17 -23.69
C ASP A 30 -5.14 -35.38 -23.91
N ARG A 31 -5.63 -36.61 -23.67
CA ARG A 31 -7.07 -36.95 -23.74
C ARG A 31 -7.85 -36.44 -22.52
N CYS A 32 -7.24 -36.41 -21.35
CA CYS A 32 -7.87 -36.02 -20.11
C CYS A 32 -8.08 -34.50 -20.02
N LEU A 33 -7.17 -33.71 -20.57
CA LEU A 33 -7.28 -32.24 -20.65
C LEU A 33 -8.31 -31.78 -21.69
N GLN A 34 -8.61 -32.61 -22.70
CA GLN A 34 -9.64 -32.30 -23.71
C GLN A 34 -11.07 -32.66 -23.28
N LYS A 35 -11.25 -33.39 -22.18
CA LYS A 35 -12.57 -33.71 -21.64
C LYS A 35 -12.99 -32.68 -20.62
N THR A 36 -13.94 -31.80 -20.97
CA THR A 36 -14.69 -31.00 -20.03
C THR A 36 -15.38 -31.92 -19.01
N PRO A 37 -15.40 -31.58 -17.70
CA PRO A 37 -16.02 -32.44 -16.69
C PRO A 37 -17.54 -32.50 -16.90
N SER A 38 -18.05 -33.72 -17.13
CA SER A 38 -19.48 -34.04 -17.08
C SER A 38 -19.99 -34.01 -15.62
N PRO A 39 -21.24 -33.61 -15.37
CA PRO A 39 -21.76 -33.46 -14.01
C PRO A 39 -21.91 -34.82 -13.30
N GLU A 40 -21.39 -34.89 -12.07
CA GLU A 40 -21.43 -36.04 -11.19
C GLU A 40 -22.86 -36.51 -10.87
N LYS A 41 -23.08 -37.83 -10.97
CA LYS A 41 -24.30 -38.54 -10.51
C LYS A 41 -24.40 -38.45 -8.99
N LYS A 42 -25.51 -37.87 -8.52
CA LYS A 42 -25.91 -37.81 -7.12
C LYS A 42 -26.02 -39.19 -6.47
N ARG A 43 -25.27 -39.44 -5.39
CA ARG A 43 -25.54 -40.52 -4.42
C ARG A 43 -26.58 -40.04 -3.39
N PRO A 44 -27.44 -40.91 -2.84
CA PRO A 44 -28.51 -40.52 -1.93
C PRO A 44 -27.97 -40.09 -0.58
N ALA A 45 -28.62 -39.07 -0.01
CA ALA A 45 -28.31 -38.38 1.22
C ALA A 45 -28.34 -39.31 2.45
N GLN A 46 -27.25 -39.36 3.21
CA GLN A 46 -27.26 -39.74 4.62
C GLN A 46 -27.26 -38.43 5.44
N ASN A 47 -28.14 -38.41 6.45
CA ASN A 47 -28.36 -37.31 7.37
C ASN A 47 -27.06 -36.88 8.05
N GLU A 48 -26.46 -35.77 7.63
CA GLU A 48 -25.47 -35.06 8.39
C GLU A 48 -26.10 -33.75 8.91
N ALA A 49 -25.89 -33.48 10.19
CA ALA A 49 -26.26 -32.26 10.87
C ALA A 49 -25.78 -31.00 10.12
N PRO A 50 -26.40 -29.84 10.26
CA PRO A 50 -26.08 -28.66 9.46
C PRO A 50 -24.63 -28.25 9.72
N ARG A 51 -23.75 -28.52 8.78
CA ARG A 51 -22.41 -27.95 8.71
C ARG A 51 -22.56 -26.44 8.64
N SER A 52 -22.07 -25.76 9.67
CA SER A 52 -21.91 -24.31 9.70
C SER A 52 -21.33 -23.87 8.36
N LYS A 53 -22.02 -22.94 7.68
CA LYS A 53 -21.51 -22.28 6.47
C LYS A 53 -20.10 -21.81 6.77
N ALA A 54 -19.10 -22.42 6.15
CA ALA A 54 -17.72 -21.95 6.20
C ALA A 54 -17.75 -20.47 5.80
N ARG A 55 -17.50 -19.60 6.75
CA ARG A 55 -17.47 -18.16 6.62
C ARG A 55 -16.38 -17.86 5.59
N ARG A 56 -16.73 -17.22 4.50
CA ARG A 56 -15.74 -16.66 3.55
C ARG A 56 -14.95 -15.62 4.34
N THR A 57 -13.78 -16.00 4.82
CA THR A 57 -12.81 -15.05 5.36
C THR A 57 -12.53 -14.02 4.27
N THR A 58 -12.87 -12.78 4.52
CA THR A 58 -12.51 -11.66 3.66
C THR A 58 -11.00 -11.56 3.67
N THR A 59 -10.36 -11.82 2.54
CA THR A 59 -8.89 -11.83 2.39
C THR A 59 -8.29 -10.41 2.32
N LEU A 60 -9.12 -9.36 2.52
CA LEU A 60 -8.66 -7.97 2.46
C LEU A 60 -7.97 -7.55 3.77
N PRO A 61 -6.83 -6.84 3.71
CA PRO A 61 -6.18 -6.27 4.89
C PRO A 61 -7.12 -5.37 5.71
N PHE A 62 -6.94 -5.33 7.03
CA PHE A 62 -7.79 -4.55 7.95
C PHE A 62 -7.89 -3.07 7.54
N ALA A 63 -6.76 -2.45 7.20
CA ALA A 63 -6.73 -1.06 6.74
C ALA A 63 -7.58 -0.82 5.47
N GLU A 64 -7.72 -1.82 4.59
CA GLU A 64 -8.57 -1.72 3.40
C GLU A 64 -10.06 -1.87 3.76
N ARG A 65 -10.41 -2.74 4.72
CA ARG A 65 -11.78 -2.91 5.24
C ARG A 65 -12.26 -1.67 5.98
N MET A 66 -11.36 -0.97 6.67
CA MET A 66 -11.67 0.26 7.42
C MET A 66 -11.67 1.52 6.55
N ARG A 67 -11.38 1.42 5.25
CA ARG A 67 -11.33 2.56 4.34
C ARG A 67 -12.68 3.28 4.27
N PRO A 68 -12.72 4.62 4.40
CA PRO A 68 -13.94 5.39 4.24
C PRO A 68 -14.49 5.33 2.80
N HIS A 69 -15.81 5.41 2.67
CA HIS A 69 -16.49 5.33 1.38
C HIS A 69 -17.07 6.68 0.92
N SER A 70 -17.11 7.68 1.79
CA SER A 70 -17.63 9.02 1.49
C SER A 70 -16.68 10.12 1.98
N LEU A 71 -16.84 11.34 1.44
CA LEU A 71 -16.11 12.51 1.91
C LEU A 71 -16.49 12.90 3.35
N ASP A 72 -17.69 12.53 3.81
CA ASP A 72 -18.12 12.81 5.17
C ASP A 72 -17.44 11.89 6.20
N GLU A 73 -17.02 10.71 5.79
CA GLU A 73 -16.21 9.78 6.60
C GLU A 73 -14.70 10.05 6.49
N TYR A 74 -14.29 10.86 5.51
CA TYR A 74 -12.87 11.14 5.24
C TYR A 74 -12.32 12.13 6.25
N VAL A 75 -11.34 11.70 7.03
CA VAL A 75 -10.76 12.45 8.15
C VAL A 75 -9.57 13.26 7.69
N GLY A 76 -9.46 14.48 8.24
CA GLY A 76 -8.40 15.42 7.90
C GLY A 76 -8.60 16.07 6.53
N GLN A 77 -7.63 16.87 6.09
CA GLN A 77 -7.60 17.53 4.77
C GLN A 77 -8.80 18.47 4.49
N ASP A 78 -9.34 19.11 5.53
CA ASP A 78 -10.56 19.93 5.45
C ASP A 78 -10.49 21.01 4.36
N GLU A 79 -9.34 21.65 4.19
CA GLU A 79 -9.14 22.67 3.15
C GLU A 79 -9.36 22.12 1.74
N VAL A 80 -8.90 20.89 1.50
CA VAL A 80 -9.04 20.22 0.20
C VAL A 80 -10.46 19.71 0.00
N VAL A 81 -11.00 19.03 1.00
CA VAL A 81 -12.27 18.30 0.93
C VAL A 81 -13.47 19.26 0.98
N ARG A 82 -13.47 20.23 1.90
CA ARG A 82 -14.58 21.17 2.10
C ARG A 82 -14.60 22.31 1.10
N GLY A 83 -13.50 22.54 0.37
CA GLY A 83 -13.32 23.63 -0.57
C GLY A 83 -13.91 23.37 -1.96
N SER A 84 -13.18 23.80 -2.98
CA SER A 84 -13.59 23.74 -4.39
C SER A 84 -13.85 22.32 -4.91
N LEU A 85 -13.22 21.29 -4.32
CA LEU A 85 -13.36 19.91 -4.78
C LEU A 85 -14.82 19.42 -4.65
N ARG A 86 -15.43 19.59 -3.48
CA ARG A 86 -16.84 19.17 -3.24
C ARG A 86 -17.82 19.88 -4.18
N ALA A 87 -17.59 21.14 -4.48
CA ALA A 87 -18.40 21.89 -5.41
C ALA A 87 -18.30 21.36 -6.87
N LEU A 88 -17.10 20.94 -7.29
CA LEU A 88 -16.87 20.34 -8.61
C LEU A 88 -17.53 18.96 -8.72
N LEU A 89 -17.41 18.12 -7.67
CA LEU A 89 -18.00 16.77 -7.65
C LEU A 89 -19.52 16.81 -7.76
N ARG A 90 -20.18 17.75 -7.06
CA ARG A 90 -21.64 17.97 -7.18
C ARG A 90 -22.08 18.34 -8.61
N LYS A 91 -21.19 18.93 -9.40
CA LYS A 91 -21.43 19.25 -10.83
C LYS A 91 -21.08 18.08 -11.76
N GLY A 92 -20.70 16.92 -11.23
CA GLY A 92 -20.26 15.76 -12.00
C GLY A 92 -18.93 15.98 -12.74
N HIS A 93 -18.08 16.87 -12.23
CA HIS A 93 -16.78 17.18 -12.83
C HIS A 93 -15.65 16.77 -11.89
N ILE A 94 -14.81 15.85 -12.38
CA ILE A 94 -13.56 15.46 -11.71
C ILE A 94 -12.41 16.09 -12.50
N PRO A 95 -11.69 17.06 -11.93
CA PRO A 95 -10.51 17.60 -12.59
C PRO A 95 -9.36 16.58 -12.56
N SER A 96 -8.53 16.56 -13.59
CA SER A 96 -7.27 15.83 -13.51
C SER A 96 -6.35 16.47 -12.49
N MET A 97 -5.80 15.68 -11.54
CA MET A 97 -5.04 16.20 -10.42
C MET A 97 -3.90 15.27 -9.99
N VAL A 98 -2.93 15.85 -9.32
CA VAL A 98 -1.86 15.14 -8.58
C VAL A 98 -2.10 15.33 -7.09
N LEU A 99 -2.27 14.22 -6.38
CA LEU A 99 -2.36 14.15 -4.93
C LEU A 99 -0.95 13.97 -4.38
N TRP A 100 -0.39 15.01 -3.79
CA TRP A 100 0.95 14.99 -3.20
C TRP A 100 0.87 15.04 -1.68
N GLY A 101 1.56 14.14 -1.01
CA GLY A 101 1.61 14.11 0.45
C GLY A 101 2.29 12.86 0.99
N PRO A 102 2.54 12.81 2.31
CA PRO A 102 3.24 11.70 2.96
C PRO A 102 2.48 10.37 2.83
N PRO A 103 3.12 9.22 3.08
CA PRO A 103 2.45 7.93 3.14
C PRO A 103 1.33 7.98 4.18
N GLY A 104 0.28 7.16 4.00
CA GLY A 104 -0.86 7.10 4.92
C GLY A 104 -1.77 8.32 4.99
N SER A 105 -1.50 9.42 4.26
CA SER A 105 -2.34 10.64 4.24
C SER A 105 -3.69 10.49 3.51
N GLY A 106 -4.00 9.31 2.98
CA GLY A 106 -5.30 9.02 2.35
C GLY A 106 -5.40 9.30 0.85
N LYS A 107 -4.30 9.48 0.10
CA LYS A 107 -4.28 9.76 -1.37
C LYS A 107 -5.16 8.81 -2.18
N THR A 108 -4.93 7.52 -2.07
CA THR A 108 -5.69 6.47 -2.78
C THR A 108 -7.15 6.45 -2.35
N THR A 109 -7.42 6.66 -1.07
CA THR A 109 -8.77 6.74 -0.50
C THR A 109 -9.54 7.91 -1.10
N LEU A 110 -8.92 9.10 -1.12
CA LEU A 110 -9.53 10.30 -1.69
C LEU A 110 -9.85 10.11 -3.18
N ALA A 111 -8.95 9.50 -3.95
CA ALA A 111 -9.17 9.24 -5.38
C ALA A 111 -10.39 8.33 -5.61
N ARG A 112 -10.55 7.28 -4.81
CA ARG A 112 -11.71 6.37 -4.90
C ARG A 112 -13.01 7.06 -4.50
N ILE A 113 -13.01 7.82 -3.39
CA ILE A 113 -14.20 8.56 -2.94
C ILE A 113 -14.62 9.61 -3.97
N VAL A 114 -13.67 10.40 -4.47
CA VAL A 114 -13.92 11.42 -5.51
C VAL A 114 -14.58 10.82 -6.74
N THR A 115 -14.12 9.65 -7.16
CA THR A 115 -14.70 8.97 -8.34
C THR A 115 -16.10 8.42 -8.06
N HIS A 116 -16.32 7.90 -6.85
CA HIS A 116 -17.61 7.33 -6.45
C HIS A 116 -18.69 8.41 -6.23
N GLU A 117 -18.32 9.53 -5.58
CA GLU A 117 -19.25 10.61 -5.26
C GLU A 117 -19.54 11.55 -6.44
N ALA A 118 -18.71 11.54 -7.49
CA ALA A 118 -18.96 12.33 -8.67
C ALA A 118 -20.21 11.80 -9.41
N THR A 119 -21.32 12.43 -9.16
CA THR A 119 -22.57 12.11 -9.82
C THR A 119 -22.64 12.73 -11.23
N THR A 120 -22.84 11.90 -12.24
CA THR A 120 -23.18 12.37 -13.59
C THR A 120 -24.71 12.53 -13.70
N PRO A 121 -25.25 13.73 -13.77
CA PRO A 121 -26.71 13.95 -13.74
C PRO A 121 -27.49 13.24 -14.88
N GLN A 122 -26.81 12.90 -15.98
CA GLN A 122 -27.44 12.33 -17.19
C GLN A 122 -26.57 11.29 -17.90
N GLY A 123 -25.59 10.69 -17.22
CA GLY A 123 -24.66 9.76 -17.84
C GLY A 123 -24.32 8.54 -16.98
N PRO A 124 -23.66 7.51 -17.53
CA PRO A 124 -23.20 6.36 -16.76
C PRO A 124 -22.19 6.80 -15.71
N PRO A 125 -22.08 6.05 -14.57
CA PRO A 125 -21.10 6.34 -13.52
C PRO A 125 -19.68 6.28 -14.09
N PHE A 126 -18.77 7.01 -13.47
CA PHE A 126 -17.35 6.96 -13.85
C PHE A 126 -16.80 5.55 -13.65
N ARG A 127 -15.97 5.11 -14.58
CA ARG A 127 -15.16 3.90 -14.41
C ARG A 127 -13.86 4.26 -13.70
N PHE A 128 -13.64 3.67 -12.53
CA PHE A 128 -12.37 3.80 -11.81
C PHE A 128 -11.42 2.67 -12.24
N VAL A 129 -10.20 3.03 -12.64
CA VAL A 129 -9.13 2.09 -12.97
C VAL A 129 -7.90 2.49 -12.18
N GLU A 130 -7.36 1.55 -11.42
CA GLU A 130 -6.16 1.75 -10.59
C GLU A 130 -4.95 1.10 -11.25
N LEU A 131 -3.85 1.82 -11.29
CA LEU A 131 -2.57 1.38 -11.83
C LEU A 131 -1.45 1.78 -10.89
N SER A 132 -0.54 0.87 -10.61
CA SER A 132 0.68 1.19 -9.88
C SER A 132 1.84 1.43 -10.85
N ALA A 133 2.46 2.61 -10.77
CA ALA A 133 3.59 2.94 -11.62
C ALA A 133 4.84 2.09 -11.33
N THR A 134 4.87 1.39 -10.19
CA THR A 134 5.97 0.47 -9.85
C THR A 134 5.95 -0.83 -10.65
N THR A 135 4.77 -1.28 -11.09
CA THR A 135 4.58 -2.56 -11.76
C THR A 135 4.13 -2.42 -13.22
N ALA A 136 3.56 -1.27 -13.57
CA ALA A 136 2.97 -1.06 -14.89
C ALA A 136 4.00 -0.78 -15.98
N SER A 137 3.83 -1.45 -17.11
CA SER A 137 4.59 -1.18 -18.33
C SER A 137 3.95 -0.08 -19.19
N ALA A 138 4.72 0.48 -20.14
CA ALA A 138 4.18 1.41 -21.12
C ALA A 138 3.05 0.81 -21.98
N ASN A 139 3.10 -0.50 -22.22
CA ASN A 139 2.06 -1.21 -22.96
C ASN A 139 0.76 -1.33 -22.16
N ASP A 140 0.84 -1.50 -20.83
CA ASP A 140 -0.35 -1.51 -19.98
C ASP A 140 -1.04 -0.15 -20.00
N VAL A 141 -0.27 0.95 -19.94
CA VAL A 141 -0.81 2.30 -20.05
C VAL A 141 -1.51 2.50 -21.40
N LYS A 142 -0.88 2.15 -22.52
CA LYS A 142 -1.48 2.25 -23.85
C LYS A 142 -2.77 1.46 -23.95
N ARG A 143 -2.77 0.19 -23.54
CA ARG A 143 -3.97 -0.66 -23.54
C ARG A 143 -5.12 -0.05 -22.76
N LEU A 144 -4.86 0.48 -21.55
CA LEU A 144 -5.88 1.11 -20.72
C LEU A 144 -6.43 2.39 -21.33
N VAL A 145 -5.57 3.18 -21.98
CA VAL A 145 -5.97 4.39 -22.70
C VAL A 145 -6.87 4.04 -23.89
N ASP A 146 -6.47 3.07 -24.72
CA ASP A 146 -7.26 2.63 -25.89
C ASP A 146 -8.62 2.07 -25.45
N GLU A 147 -8.64 1.28 -24.36
CA GLU A 147 -9.88 0.78 -23.78
C GLU A 147 -10.78 1.91 -23.25
N ALA A 148 -10.22 2.94 -22.63
CA ALA A 148 -10.97 4.09 -22.13
C ALA A 148 -11.61 4.88 -23.28
N VAL A 149 -10.85 5.14 -24.35
CA VAL A 149 -11.33 5.82 -25.57
C VAL A 149 -12.47 5.02 -26.22
N HIS A 150 -12.28 3.72 -26.38
CA HIS A 150 -13.27 2.83 -26.98
C HIS A 150 -14.57 2.76 -26.15
N ARG A 151 -14.46 2.65 -24.83
CA ARG A 151 -15.63 2.66 -23.94
C ARG A 151 -16.37 3.99 -23.98
N GLN A 152 -15.66 5.10 -23.96
CA GLN A 152 -16.28 6.41 -24.04
C GLN A 152 -17.06 6.59 -25.35
N SER A 153 -16.51 6.10 -26.48
CA SER A 153 -17.20 6.18 -27.78
C SER A 153 -18.44 5.28 -27.86
N LEU A 154 -18.44 4.11 -27.23
CA LEU A 154 -19.55 3.15 -27.27
C LEU A 154 -20.66 3.43 -26.25
N THR A 155 -20.28 3.79 -25.02
CA THR A 155 -21.22 3.85 -23.88
C THR A 155 -21.36 5.25 -23.28
N GLY A 156 -20.53 6.21 -23.70
CA GLY A 156 -20.42 7.53 -23.06
C GLY A 156 -19.77 7.49 -21.66
N GLN A 157 -19.33 6.30 -21.19
CA GLN A 157 -18.73 6.13 -19.87
C GLN A 157 -17.34 6.75 -19.83
N ARG A 158 -17.14 7.71 -18.92
CA ARG A 158 -15.84 8.34 -18.68
C ARG A 158 -14.97 7.47 -17.77
N THR A 159 -13.67 7.42 -18.05
CA THR A 159 -12.70 6.68 -17.24
C THR A 159 -11.88 7.65 -16.39
N VAL A 160 -11.83 7.36 -15.09
CA VAL A 160 -10.89 7.96 -14.13
C VAL A 160 -9.76 6.97 -13.95
N LEU A 161 -8.58 7.35 -14.38
CA LEU A 161 -7.37 6.55 -14.21
C LEU A 161 -6.61 7.06 -13.00
N PHE A 162 -6.53 6.25 -11.95
CA PHE A 162 -5.71 6.51 -10.78
C PHE A 162 -4.34 5.85 -10.93
N ILE A 163 -3.28 6.63 -10.79
CA ILE A 163 -1.90 6.14 -10.85
C ILE A 163 -1.24 6.37 -9.50
N ASP A 164 -0.93 5.27 -8.83
CA ASP A 164 -0.16 5.31 -7.58
C ASP A 164 1.34 5.36 -7.88
N GLU A 165 2.10 6.10 -7.05
CA GLU A 165 3.55 6.31 -7.16
C GLU A 165 3.99 6.84 -8.54
N MET A 166 3.26 7.84 -9.06
CA MET A 166 3.44 8.41 -10.41
C MET A 166 4.89 8.82 -10.72
N GLN A 167 5.68 9.19 -9.71
CA GLN A 167 7.10 9.53 -9.85
C GLN A 167 7.98 8.38 -10.34
N ARG A 168 7.49 7.14 -10.30
CA ARG A 168 8.19 5.95 -10.79
C ARG A 168 8.16 5.82 -12.32
N PHE A 169 7.21 6.50 -12.97
CA PHE A 169 7.18 6.52 -14.43
C PHE A 169 8.31 7.37 -14.99
N ASN A 170 8.99 6.84 -16.00
CA ASN A 170 9.96 7.59 -16.77
C ASN A 170 9.28 8.62 -17.70
N ARG A 171 10.06 9.52 -18.29
CA ARG A 171 9.54 10.59 -19.15
C ARG A 171 8.68 10.08 -20.31
N ALA A 172 9.14 9.04 -21.00
CA ALA A 172 8.40 8.46 -22.12
C ALA A 172 7.04 7.87 -21.72
N GLN A 173 6.94 7.28 -20.50
CA GLN A 173 5.68 6.81 -19.96
C GLN A 173 4.75 7.97 -19.57
N GLN A 174 5.30 9.06 -19.02
CA GLN A 174 4.53 10.25 -18.69
C GLN A 174 3.97 10.94 -19.95
N ASP A 175 4.72 10.95 -21.05
CA ASP A 175 4.28 11.54 -22.33
C ASP A 175 3.05 10.85 -22.94
N LEU A 176 2.83 9.56 -22.61
CA LEU A 176 1.65 8.84 -23.09
C LEU A 176 0.32 9.44 -22.62
N PHE A 177 0.32 10.16 -21.50
CA PHE A 177 -0.89 10.78 -20.96
C PHE A 177 -1.24 12.12 -21.61
N LEU A 178 -0.27 12.83 -22.21
CA LEU A 178 -0.49 14.17 -22.74
C LEU A 178 -1.61 14.23 -23.78
N PRO A 179 -1.60 13.42 -24.87
CA PRO A 179 -2.62 13.50 -25.90
C PRO A 179 -4.02 13.11 -25.41
N VAL A 180 -4.12 12.20 -24.44
CA VAL A 180 -5.42 11.73 -23.95
C VAL A 180 -6.03 12.66 -22.91
N LEU A 181 -5.19 13.38 -22.15
CA LEU A 181 -5.63 14.46 -21.27
C LEU A 181 -6.11 15.67 -22.07
N GLU A 182 -5.40 16.05 -23.12
CA GLU A 182 -5.79 17.17 -24.00
C GLU A 182 -7.13 16.93 -24.70
N ARG A 183 -7.38 15.70 -25.11
CA ARG A 183 -8.65 15.30 -25.74
C ARG A 183 -9.78 15.05 -24.76
N GLY A 184 -9.50 15.03 -23.44
CA GLY A 184 -10.49 14.75 -22.41
C GLY A 184 -11.04 13.31 -22.39
N HIS A 185 -10.30 12.35 -22.96
CA HIS A 185 -10.72 10.95 -23.01
C HIS A 185 -10.64 10.28 -21.65
N ILE A 186 -9.70 10.71 -20.81
CA ILE A 186 -9.53 10.22 -19.44
C ILE A 186 -9.43 11.39 -18.48
N THR A 187 -9.81 11.13 -17.22
CA THR A 187 -9.45 11.98 -16.08
C THR A 187 -8.31 11.29 -15.33
N LEU A 188 -7.20 11.98 -15.14
CA LEU A 188 -6.04 11.43 -14.45
C LEU A 188 -6.02 11.89 -12.99
N LEU A 189 -6.01 10.92 -12.07
CA LEU A 189 -5.71 11.14 -10.67
C LEU A 189 -4.37 10.48 -10.37
N ALA A 190 -3.32 11.26 -10.16
CA ALA A 190 -2.01 10.76 -9.83
C ALA A 190 -1.74 10.90 -8.33
N ALA A 191 -1.07 9.94 -7.71
CA ALA A 191 -0.58 10.03 -6.35
C ALA A 191 0.95 9.97 -6.31
N THR A 192 1.54 10.77 -5.45
CA THR A 192 2.99 10.80 -5.26
C THR A 192 3.34 11.18 -3.81
N THR A 193 4.41 10.62 -3.29
CA THR A 193 5.03 11.03 -2.02
C THR A 193 6.12 12.06 -2.22
N GLU A 194 6.70 12.14 -3.42
CA GLU A 194 7.75 13.07 -3.75
C GLU A 194 7.18 14.37 -4.34
N ASN A 195 7.91 15.48 -4.22
CA ASN A 195 7.48 16.75 -4.79
C ASN A 195 7.31 16.63 -6.32
N PRO A 196 6.09 16.83 -6.84
CA PRO A 196 5.80 16.63 -8.25
C PRO A 196 6.61 17.53 -9.19
N SER A 197 7.04 18.70 -8.73
CA SER A 197 7.85 19.63 -9.53
C SER A 197 9.24 19.08 -9.90
N PHE A 198 9.76 18.13 -9.11
CA PHE A 198 11.07 17.52 -9.39
C PHE A 198 10.99 16.24 -10.21
N ARG A 199 9.85 15.57 -10.20
CA ARG A 199 9.70 14.22 -10.75
C ARG A 199 8.79 14.15 -11.97
N LEU A 200 7.81 15.02 -12.05
CA LEU A 200 6.89 15.04 -13.17
C LEU A 200 7.32 16.05 -14.20
N GLN A 201 7.04 15.76 -15.47
CA GLN A 201 7.33 16.68 -16.56
C GLN A 201 6.45 17.93 -16.46
N GLY A 202 7.03 19.11 -16.76
CA GLY A 202 6.29 20.38 -16.75
C GLY A 202 5.07 20.38 -17.69
N ALA A 203 5.17 19.68 -18.83
CA ALA A 203 4.05 19.51 -19.76
C ALA A 203 2.87 18.76 -19.15
N LEU A 204 3.13 17.76 -18.30
CA LEU A 204 2.09 17.02 -17.59
C LEU A 204 1.54 17.84 -16.42
N LEU A 205 2.41 18.47 -15.64
CA LEU A 205 2.01 19.30 -14.50
C LEU A 205 1.12 20.49 -14.90
N SER A 206 1.37 21.11 -16.05
CA SER A 206 0.53 22.21 -16.54
C SER A 206 -0.92 21.81 -16.84
N ARG A 207 -1.20 20.51 -16.96
CA ARG A 207 -2.54 19.93 -17.21
C ARG A 207 -3.17 19.30 -15.99
N LEU A 208 -2.45 19.24 -14.87
CA LEU A 208 -2.90 18.65 -13.62
C LEU A 208 -2.98 19.70 -12.52
N ARG A 209 -4.04 19.63 -11.73
CA ARG A 209 -4.14 20.44 -10.51
C ARG A 209 -3.35 19.76 -9.39
N VAL A 210 -2.35 20.44 -8.83
CA VAL A 210 -1.63 19.92 -7.66
C VAL A 210 -2.49 20.13 -6.41
N VAL A 211 -2.75 19.05 -5.70
CA VAL A 211 -3.47 19.01 -4.44
C VAL A 211 -2.50 18.48 -3.38
N VAL A 212 -2.17 19.33 -2.43
CA VAL A 212 -1.27 18.97 -1.33
C VAL A 212 -2.10 18.36 -0.19
N LEU A 213 -1.73 17.17 0.24
CA LEU A 213 -2.31 16.52 1.41
C LEU A 213 -1.32 16.62 2.56
N SER A 214 -1.77 17.20 3.63
CA SER A 214 -0.97 17.36 4.84
C SER A 214 -0.85 16.01 5.59
N LYS A 215 0.16 15.92 6.44
CA LYS A 215 0.28 14.85 7.41
C LYS A 215 -0.92 14.90 8.36
N LEU A 216 -1.51 13.74 8.67
CA LEU A 216 -2.61 13.67 9.63
C LEU A 216 -2.11 14.06 11.04
N THR A 217 -2.96 14.70 11.80
CA THR A 217 -2.68 15.01 13.20
C THR A 217 -2.83 13.78 14.10
N GLU A 218 -2.33 13.85 15.33
CA GLU A 218 -2.54 12.80 16.35
C GLU A 218 -4.04 12.57 16.56
N ASP A 219 -4.82 13.66 16.63
CA ASP A 219 -6.27 13.59 16.84
C ASP A 219 -7.01 12.97 15.64
N ASP A 220 -6.59 13.26 14.41
CA ASP A 220 -7.12 12.62 13.21
C ASP A 220 -6.88 11.10 13.23
N CYS A 221 -5.66 10.70 13.55
CA CYS A 221 -5.30 9.29 13.67
C CYS A 221 -6.07 8.60 14.80
N LEU A 222 -6.22 9.24 15.95
CA LEU A 222 -7.01 8.75 17.06
C LEU A 222 -8.47 8.55 16.66
N TYR A 223 -9.07 9.54 16.00
CA TYR A 223 -10.44 9.44 15.52
C TYR A 223 -10.63 8.26 14.54
N ILE A 224 -9.70 8.08 13.60
CA ILE A 224 -9.71 6.92 12.66
C ILE A 224 -9.68 5.60 13.44
N LEU A 225 -8.82 5.47 14.45
CA LEU A 225 -8.72 4.28 15.29
C LEU A 225 -9.99 4.02 16.10
N GLU A 226 -10.59 5.07 16.66
CA GLU A 226 -11.86 4.99 17.40
C GLU A 226 -13.01 4.52 16.51
N GLN A 227 -13.11 5.04 15.28
CA GLN A 227 -14.09 4.61 14.29
C GLN A 227 -13.88 3.14 13.89
N ALA A 228 -12.64 2.72 13.69
CA ALA A 228 -12.32 1.33 13.41
C ALA A 228 -12.72 0.41 14.58
N MET A 229 -12.37 0.78 15.81
CA MET A 229 -12.79 0.05 17.02
C MET A 229 -14.31 0.00 17.18
N ALA A 230 -15.01 1.10 16.89
CA ALA A 230 -16.47 1.12 16.94
C ALA A 230 -17.10 0.14 15.92
N ARG A 231 -16.54 0.02 14.71
CA ARG A 231 -16.97 -0.97 13.71
C ARG A 231 -16.74 -2.40 14.19
N VAL A 232 -15.55 -2.70 14.75
CA VAL A 232 -15.21 -4.01 15.32
C VAL A 232 -16.15 -4.37 16.48
N ARG A 233 -16.37 -3.46 17.44
CA ARG A 233 -17.24 -3.69 18.61
C ARG A 233 -18.71 -3.90 18.24
N ARG A 234 -19.18 -3.29 17.15
CA ARG A 234 -20.56 -3.49 16.61
C ARG A 234 -20.69 -4.80 15.81
N GLY A 235 -19.62 -5.59 15.66
CA GLY A 235 -19.62 -6.81 14.88
C GLY A 235 -19.74 -6.60 13.36
N HIS A 236 -19.38 -5.41 12.88
CA HIS A 236 -19.37 -5.09 11.45
C HIS A 236 -18.10 -5.55 10.74
N ASP A 237 -17.14 -6.11 11.47
CA ASP A 237 -15.96 -6.75 10.91
C ASP A 237 -16.06 -8.26 11.11
N ASP A 238 -16.07 -9.00 10.03
CA ASP A 238 -16.30 -10.44 10.03
C ASP A 238 -15.17 -11.23 10.70
N GLU A 239 -13.97 -10.71 10.74
CA GLU A 239 -12.77 -11.39 11.27
C GLU A 239 -12.69 -11.25 12.80
N PHE A 240 -13.11 -10.09 13.34
CA PHE A 240 -12.98 -9.74 14.75
C PHE A 240 -14.29 -9.82 15.55
N GLN A 241 -15.27 -10.65 15.12
CA GLN A 241 -16.53 -10.80 15.84
C GLN A 241 -16.37 -11.60 17.15
N GLY A 242 -16.95 -11.07 18.22
CA GLY A 242 -17.08 -11.78 19.50
C GLY A 242 -15.83 -11.76 20.39
N GLY A 243 -14.79 -11.01 20.02
CA GLY A 243 -13.59 -10.86 20.85
C GLY A 243 -13.80 -9.94 22.06
N ALA A 244 -13.12 -10.23 23.16
CA ALA A 244 -13.13 -9.39 24.37
C ALA A 244 -12.07 -8.26 24.26
N TYR A 245 -12.39 -7.20 23.50
CA TYR A 245 -11.48 -6.07 23.23
C TYR A 245 -11.58 -4.94 24.28
N ALA A 246 -12.06 -5.23 25.49
CA ALA A 246 -12.19 -4.24 26.56
C ALA A 246 -10.83 -3.65 26.99
N TRP A 247 -9.76 -4.38 26.80
CA TRP A 247 -8.40 -3.97 27.13
C TRP A 247 -7.78 -2.96 26.14
N ILE A 248 -8.37 -2.84 24.93
CA ILE A 248 -8.01 -1.79 23.97
C ILE A 248 -8.76 -0.52 24.37
N ASP A 249 -8.16 0.21 25.29
CA ASP A 249 -8.71 1.45 25.84
C ASP A 249 -8.27 2.68 25.03
N SER A 250 -8.81 3.85 25.39
CA SER A 250 -8.48 5.11 24.74
C SER A 250 -7.01 5.53 24.89
N GLU A 251 -6.35 5.06 25.97
CA GLU A 251 -4.93 5.35 26.20
C GLU A 251 -4.05 4.58 25.21
N LEU A 252 -4.35 3.29 24.97
CA LEU A 252 -3.66 2.50 23.97
C LEU A 252 -3.87 3.04 22.56
N LEU A 253 -5.11 3.44 22.21
CA LEU A 253 -5.40 4.02 20.91
C LEU A 253 -4.64 5.33 20.70
N ARG A 254 -4.58 6.19 21.71
CA ARG A 254 -3.79 7.43 21.65
C ARG A 254 -2.30 7.16 21.51
N TRP A 255 -1.78 6.15 22.23
CA TRP A 255 -0.41 5.74 22.10
C TRP A 255 -0.08 5.23 20.68
N ILE A 256 -0.99 4.42 20.08
CA ILE A 256 -0.86 3.97 18.68
C ILE A 256 -0.87 5.18 17.73
N ALA A 257 -1.79 6.13 17.91
CA ALA A 257 -1.89 7.34 17.09
C ALA A 257 -0.59 8.15 17.08
N ARG A 258 0.04 8.33 18.26
CA ARG A 258 1.35 8.98 18.38
C ARG A 258 2.45 8.25 17.66
N MET A 259 2.49 6.91 17.83
CA MET A 259 3.52 6.07 17.21
C MET A 259 3.40 6.01 15.68
N ALA A 260 2.19 6.12 15.16
CA ALA A 260 1.94 6.14 13.73
C ALA A 260 2.35 7.45 13.05
N ASP A 261 2.58 8.51 13.82
CA ASP A 261 3.14 9.78 13.36
C ASP A 261 2.46 10.29 12.07
N GLY A 262 1.10 10.29 12.06
CA GLY A 262 0.28 10.77 10.95
C GLY A 262 0.11 9.82 9.77
N ASP A 263 0.58 8.57 9.86
CA ASP A 263 0.30 7.51 8.89
C ASP A 263 -0.90 6.66 9.35
N ALA A 264 -2.09 6.91 8.76
CA ALA A 264 -3.30 6.16 9.09
C ALA A 264 -3.19 4.66 8.76
N ARG A 265 -2.40 4.27 7.77
CA ARG A 265 -2.20 2.87 7.41
C ARG A 265 -1.39 2.15 8.49
N ALA A 266 -0.30 2.77 8.94
CA ALA A 266 0.50 2.26 10.05
C ALA A 266 -0.30 2.19 11.36
N ALA A 267 -1.14 3.19 11.64
CA ALA A 267 -2.04 3.21 12.79
C ALA A 267 -3.03 2.02 12.76
N LEU A 268 -3.69 1.78 11.64
CA LEU A 268 -4.65 0.67 11.48
C LEU A 268 -3.96 -0.70 11.52
N GLN A 269 -2.75 -0.85 10.97
CA GLN A 269 -1.97 -2.08 11.08
C GLN A 269 -1.56 -2.37 12.53
N ALA A 270 -1.19 -1.33 13.29
CA ALA A 270 -0.89 -1.48 14.71
C ALA A 270 -2.14 -1.89 15.51
N LEU A 271 -3.30 -1.34 15.19
CA LEU A 271 -4.57 -1.75 15.78
C LEU A 271 -4.94 -3.20 15.40
N GLU A 272 -4.74 -3.61 14.15
CA GLU A 272 -4.95 -4.99 13.70
C GLU A 272 -4.11 -5.97 14.54
N LEU A 273 -2.83 -5.66 14.75
CA LEU A 273 -1.95 -6.46 15.60
C LEU A 273 -2.47 -6.54 17.05
N ALA A 274 -2.97 -5.42 17.59
CA ALA A 274 -3.59 -5.41 18.91
C ALA A 274 -4.85 -6.27 18.96
N LEU A 275 -5.68 -6.28 17.92
CA LEU A 275 -6.91 -7.09 17.83
C LEU A 275 -6.62 -8.60 17.76
N VAL A 276 -5.49 -8.99 17.14
CA VAL A 276 -5.05 -10.39 17.05
C VAL A 276 -4.43 -10.88 18.37
N SER A 277 -3.92 -9.96 19.21
CA SER A 277 -3.25 -10.32 20.48
C SER A 277 -4.26 -10.77 21.53
N GLU A 278 -3.98 -11.88 22.23
CA GLU A 278 -4.91 -12.52 23.21
C GLU A 278 -4.84 -11.88 24.61
N GLY A 279 -5.07 -10.56 24.75
CA GLY A 279 -5.41 -9.96 26.05
C GLY A 279 -4.33 -9.19 26.81
N HIS A 280 -4.69 -8.72 28.01
CA HIS A 280 -3.99 -7.75 28.86
C HIS A 280 -2.53 -8.06 29.23
N GLN A 281 -2.14 -9.31 29.28
CA GLN A 281 -0.80 -9.69 29.72
C GLN A 281 0.31 -9.31 28.72
N ASP A 282 -0.06 -8.92 27.50
CA ASP A 282 0.85 -8.59 26.40
C ASP A 282 0.97 -7.11 26.09
N ARG A 283 0.37 -6.18 26.88
CA ARG A 283 0.40 -4.74 26.56
C ARG A 283 1.83 -4.20 26.43
N GLU A 284 2.72 -4.53 27.34
CA GLU A 284 4.13 -4.14 27.26
C GLU A 284 4.85 -4.85 26.10
N HIS A 285 4.53 -6.11 25.90
CA HIS A 285 5.09 -6.89 24.79
C HIS A 285 4.58 -6.37 23.44
N LEU A 286 3.28 -6.04 23.33
CA LEU A 286 2.69 -5.40 22.17
C LEU A 286 3.35 -4.04 21.89
N GLN A 287 3.48 -3.18 22.91
CA GLN A 287 4.14 -1.89 22.76
C GLN A 287 5.59 -2.05 22.30
N THR A 288 6.31 -3.02 22.84
CA THR A 288 7.69 -3.30 22.44
C THR A 288 7.76 -3.83 20.99
N SER A 289 6.84 -4.71 20.60
CA SER A 289 6.74 -5.24 19.24
C SER A 289 6.38 -4.16 18.25
N LEU A 290 5.41 -3.29 18.57
CA LEU A 290 5.01 -2.17 17.73
C LEU A 290 6.13 -1.13 17.59
N ARG A 291 6.86 -0.82 18.68
CA ARG A 291 8.05 0.05 18.60
C ARG A 291 9.11 -0.53 17.67
N ARG A 292 9.40 -1.83 17.78
CA ARG A 292 10.36 -2.51 16.88
C ARG A 292 9.90 -2.52 15.43
N THR A 293 8.61 -2.66 15.19
CA THR A 293 8.03 -2.65 13.84
C THR A 293 8.06 -1.25 13.24
N ALA A 294 7.70 -0.21 14.01
CA ALA A 294 7.80 1.18 13.59
C ALA A 294 9.25 1.57 13.25
N LEU A 295 10.21 1.18 14.10
CA LEU A 295 11.64 1.41 13.85
C LEU A 295 12.15 0.66 12.60
N LYS A 296 11.62 -0.54 12.30
CA LYS A 296 11.97 -1.28 11.07
C LYS A 296 11.36 -0.66 9.82
N TYR A 297 10.16 -0.09 9.91
CA TYR A 297 9.50 0.58 8.78
C TYR A 297 10.26 1.83 8.35
N ASP A 298 10.86 2.55 9.32
CA ASP A 298 11.70 3.72 9.09
C ASP A 298 13.02 3.39 8.34
N ARG A 299 13.47 2.10 8.34
CA ARG A 299 14.69 1.65 7.62
C ARG A 299 14.56 1.65 6.10
N ALA A 300 13.37 1.56 5.55
CA ALA A 300 13.13 1.45 4.10
C ALA A 300 12.71 2.77 3.45
N GLY A 301 12.54 3.86 4.21
CA GLY A 301 12.02 5.13 3.77
C GLY A 301 13.03 6.28 3.76
N ASP A 302 12.56 7.47 3.40
CA ASP A 302 13.32 8.73 3.35
C ASP A 302 13.91 9.11 4.73
N ALA A 303 13.29 8.67 5.84
CA ALA A 303 13.76 8.89 7.20
C ALA A 303 15.13 8.28 7.50
N HIS A 304 15.49 7.17 6.84
CA HIS A 304 16.84 6.60 6.93
C HIS A 304 17.92 7.55 6.37
N TYR A 305 17.62 8.19 5.23
CA TYR A 305 18.51 9.21 4.66
C TYR A 305 18.53 10.48 5.49
N ASP A 306 17.42 10.86 6.10
CA ASP A 306 17.32 12.04 6.96
C ASP A 306 18.11 11.86 8.26
N THR A 307 18.07 10.67 8.89
CA THR A 307 18.81 10.38 10.12
C THR A 307 20.32 10.36 9.88
N ILE A 308 20.81 9.74 8.80
CA ILE A 308 22.24 9.77 8.47
C ILE A 308 22.69 11.19 8.09
N SER A 309 21.84 11.96 7.37
CA SER A 309 22.12 13.36 7.05
C SER A 309 22.18 14.23 8.31
N ALA A 310 21.28 13.99 9.28
CA ALA A 310 21.30 14.68 10.57
C ALA A 310 22.57 14.35 11.38
N LEU A 311 22.98 13.08 11.41
CA LEU A 311 24.25 12.67 12.02
C LEU A 311 25.45 13.40 11.39
N HIS A 312 25.56 13.41 10.05
CA HIS A 312 26.62 14.12 9.34
C HIS A 312 26.64 15.62 9.64
N LYS A 313 25.45 16.27 9.64
CA LYS A 313 25.31 17.70 9.95
C LYS A 313 25.70 18.01 11.40
N SER A 314 25.38 17.12 12.35
CA SER A 314 25.77 17.27 13.75
C SER A 314 27.29 17.17 13.92
N ILE A 315 27.93 16.19 13.26
CA ILE A 315 29.39 16.04 13.27
C ILE A 315 30.05 17.29 12.66
N ARG A 316 29.59 17.74 11.50
CA ARG A 316 30.11 18.94 10.82
C ARG A 316 29.87 20.20 11.66
N GLY A 317 28.77 20.27 12.40
CA GLY A 317 28.43 21.36 13.32
C GLY A 317 29.20 21.31 14.64
N SER A 318 30.06 20.28 14.86
CA SER A 318 30.79 20.05 16.11
C SER A 318 29.87 19.95 17.33
N ASP A 319 28.68 19.34 17.16
CA ASP A 319 27.71 19.06 18.22
C ASP A 319 27.78 17.56 18.58
N PRO A 320 28.54 17.19 19.63
CA PRO A 320 28.71 15.78 20.00
C PRO A 320 27.41 15.19 20.58
N ASP A 321 26.62 15.95 21.30
CA ASP A 321 25.38 15.45 21.91
C ASP A 321 24.35 15.11 20.84
N ALA A 322 24.15 15.97 19.85
CA ALA A 322 23.29 15.71 18.72
C ALA A 322 23.83 14.54 17.87
N ALA A 323 25.14 14.42 17.66
CA ALA A 323 25.73 13.33 16.92
C ALA A 323 25.48 11.97 17.62
N LEU A 324 25.70 11.90 18.94
CA LEU A 324 25.41 10.70 19.73
C LEU A 324 23.92 10.35 19.76
N TYR A 325 23.04 11.35 19.82
CA TYR A 325 21.58 11.14 19.74
C TYR A 325 21.19 10.48 18.42
N TRP A 326 21.64 11.03 17.30
CA TRP A 326 21.31 10.48 15.97
C TRP A 326 21.93 9.10 15.76
N LEU A 327 23.16 8.88 16.21
CA LEU A 327 23.80 7.58 16.18
C LEU A 327 23.02 6.53 17.00
N ALA A 328 22.66 6.86 18.23
CA ALA A 328 21.87 5.99 19.09
C ALA A 328 20.50 5.66 18.46
N ARG A 329 19.87 6.66 17.84
CA ARG A 329 18.59 6.47 17.12
C ARG A 329 18.73 5.52 15.92
N MET A 330 19.81 5.60 15.14
CA MET A 330 20.11 4.70 14.04
C MET A 330 20.34 3.26 14.53
N VAL A 331 21.16 3.10 15.57
CA VAL A 331 21.42 1.78 16.19
C VAL A 331 20.14 1.17 16.76
N ALA A 332 19.34 1.96 17.47
CA ALA A 332 18.05 1.52 18.02
C ALA A 332 17.04 1.19 16.92
N GLY A 333 17.08 1.91 15.79
CA GLY A 333 16.31 1.63 14.57
C GLY A 333 16.77 0.35 13.86
N GLY A 334 17.92 -0.20 14.27
CA GLY A 334 18.52 -1.43 13.75
C GLY A 334 19.20 -1.23 12.40
N ASP A 335 19.73 -0.04 12.13
CA ASP A 335 20.59 0.20 10.98
C ASP A 335 21.83 -0.70 11.05
N ASP A 336 22.30 -1.13 9.88
CA ASP A 336 23.53 -1.93 9.81
C ASP A 336 24.74 -1.13 10.32
N PRO A 337 25.41 -1.59 11.38
CA PRO A 337 26.58 -0.90 11.91
C PRO A 337 27.67 -0.64 10.85
N LEU A 338 27.82 -1.57 9.90
CA LEU A 338 28.76 -1.40 8.78
C LEU A 338 28.31 -0.32 7.79
N PHE A 339 27.00 -0.12 7.63
CA PHE A 339 26.47 1.00 6.85
C PHE A 339 26.82 2.32 7.54
N ILE A 340 26.54 2.44 8.84
CA ILE A 340 26.83 3.66 9.62
C ILE A 340 28.33 3.96 9.55
N ALA A 341 29.18 2.98 9.79
CA ALA A 341 30.63 3.15 9.77
C ALA A 341 31.15 3.59 8.40
N ARG A 342 30.64 3.01 7.31
CA ARG A 342 30.95 3.45 5.93
C ARG A 342 30.55 4.89 5.67
N ARG A 343 29.40 5.32 6.18
CA ARG A 343 28.91 6.71 6.06
C ARG A 343 29.74 7.69 6.87
N LEU A 344 30.30 7.27 8.02
CA LEU A 344 31.24 8.08 8.79
C LEU A 344 32.57 8.32 8.03
N ILE A 345 33.05 7.34 7.25
CA ILE A 345 34.22 7.52 6.36
C ILE A 345 33.93 8.60 5.32
N VAL A 346 32.73 8.54 4.69
CA VAL A 346 32.31 9.55 3.71
C VAL A 346 32.26 10.94 4.35
N CYS A 347 31.64 11.06 5.54
CA CYS A 347 31.58 12.31 6.29
C CYS A 347 32.97 12.87 6.63
N ALA A 348 33.89 12.00 7.06
CA ALA A 348 35.26 12.41 7.37
C ALA A 348 36.03 12.89 6.13
N SER A 349 35.80 12.29 4.96
CA SER A 349 36.49 12.64 3.71
C SER A 349 35.88 13.86 3.01
N GLU A 350 34.55 14.00 3.00
CA GLU A 350 33.85 15.03 2.24
C GLU A 350 33.49 16.26 3.06
N ASP A 351 33.04 16.06 4.31
CA ASP A 351 32.52 17.15 5.15
C ASP A 351 33.57 17.73 6.10
N CYS A 352 34.42 16.88 6.68
CA CYS A 352 35.40 17.32 7.69
C CYS A 352 36.80 17.55 7.11
N CYS A 353 37.14 16.92 5.99
CA CYS A 353 38.40 17.06 5.26
C CYS A 353 39.68 16.97 6.14
N SER A 354 39.66 16.15 7.23
CA SER A 354 40.76 15.94 8.14
C SER A 354 41.36 14.54 7.99
N ALA A 355 42.67 14.43 7.80
CA ALA A 355 43.36 13.13 7.73
C ALA A 355 43.24 12.33 9.04
N GLU A 356 43.18 13.01 10.19
CA GLU A 356 43.01 12.40 11.50
C GLU A 356 41.61 11.79 11.65
N MET A 357 40.56 12.52 11.24
CA MET A 357 39.21 12.02 11.27
C MET A 357 38.99 10.87 10.28
N LEU A 358 39.61 10.93 9.11
CA LEU A 358 39.53 9.83 8.14
C LEU A 358 40.22 8.55 8.67
N ASN A 359 41.37 8.68 9.34
CA ASN A 359 42.04 7.55 9.98
C ASN A 359 41.18 6.96 11.11
N LEU A 360 40.55 7.80 11.93
CA LEU A 360 39.65 7.35 13.00
C LEU A 360 38.41 6.64 12.42
N ALA A 361 37.79 7.23 11.42
CA ALA A 361 36.61 6.65 10.77
C ALA A 361 36.93 5.32 10.08
N THR A 362 38.08 5.17 9.43
CA THR A 362 38.52 3.90 8.82
C THR A 362 38.81 2.84 9.89
N ALA A 363 39.37 3.22 11.03
CA ALA A 363 39.60 2.30 12.15
C ALA A 363 38.33 1.77 12.77
N THR A 364 37.19 2.46 12.64
CA THR A 364 35.88 1.98 13.15
C THR A 364 35.24 0.89 12.27
N VAL A 365 35.72 0.68 11.05
CA VAL A 365 35.21 -0.33 10.09
C VAL A 365 36.00 -1.63 10.18
N SER A 366 37.25 -1.56 10.69
CA SER A 366 38.14 -2.70 10.85
C SER A 366 37.79 -3.55 12.06
#